data_b5ed1137ece88672fc2a603d159f2342
#
_entry.id   b5ed1137ece88672fc2a603d159f2342
#
_cell.length_a   1.000
_cell.length_b   1.000
_cell.length_c   1.000
_cell.angle_alpha   90.00
_cell.angle_beta   90.00
_cell.angle_gamma   90.00
#
_symmetry.space_group_name_H-M   'P 1'
#
loop_
_entity.id
_entity.type
_entity.pdbx_description
1 polymer ?
#
loop_
_entity_poly.entity_id
_entity_poly.type
_entity_poly.pdbx_seq_one_letter_code
_entity_poly.pdbx_strand_id
1 'polypeptide(L)'
;MSVGYTGKVTNWPDDVNGRAREDERLNTWGEIPGRIVSIDYATQTATVQPLYRPKFNGTAIDMPELLQVPVRFTRAGGGAVTFPVAAGDNVTLRPQMRSSELYHTDDDGAPSDARSFALSDMEAFLDGGESLTNPIPNFDEANVHLRFAPDGEFGIRGSAAGQIAIEGSEGNIYDLLVQAAELEAEGFSKLGTEATLTHRVRYAEIGAALTIISGKLRGMAL
;
A
#
# COMPACT_ATOMS: atom_id res chain seq x y z
N MET A 1 -26.97 -0.30 -15.58
CA MET A 1 -28.16 0.58 -15.76
C MET A 1 -28.40 1.26 -14.44
N SER A 2 -28.25 2.59 -14.38
CA SER A 2 -28.77 3.34 -13.23
C SER A 2 -30.29 3.26 -13.30
N VAL A 3 -30.88 2.52 -12.37
CA VAL A 3 -32.34 2.49 -12.22
C VAL A 3 -32.69 3.69 -11.35
N GLY A 4 -32.67 4.88 -11.96
CA GLY A 4 -33.17 6.07 -11.29
C GLY A 4 -34.67 5.99 -11.09
N TYR A 5 -35.22 6.94 -10.33
CA TYR A 5 -36.65 7.06 -10.15
C TYR A 5 -37.36 7.22 -11.52
N THR A 6 -38.15 6.25 -11.88
CA THR A 6 -38.89 6.18 -13.18
C THR A 6 -40.35 6.57 -13.05
N GLY A 7 -40.75 7.15 -11.92
CA GLY A 7 -42.12 7.59 -11.66
C GLY A 7 -42.56 8.71 -12.59
N LYS A 8 -43.88 8.94 -12.65
CA LYS A 8 -44.46 10.04 -13.44
C LYS A 8 -43.99 11.39 -12.91
N VAL A 9 -43.65 12.32 -13.80
CA VAL A 9 -43.31 13.69 -13.45
C VAL A 9 -44.62 14.46 -13.16
N THR A 10 -45.18 14.23 -11.99
CA THR A 10 -46.39 14.90 -11.52
C THR A 10 -46.05 15.59 -10.17
N ASN A 11 -46.94 16.42 -9.68
CA ASN A 11 -46.79 17.08 -8.36
C ASN A 11 -47.48 16.30 -7.23
N TRP A 12 -47.76 15.01 -7.44
CA TRP A 12 -48.30 14.17 -6.38
C TRP A 12 -47.25 13.94 -5.28
N PRO A 13 -47.66 13.86 -4.00
CA PRO A 13 -46.71 13.71 -2.89
C PRO A 13 -45.72 12.53 -3.06
N ASP A 14 -46.18 11.41 -3.61
CA ASP A 14 -45.35 10.22 -3.84
C ASP A 14 -44.29 10.47 -4.92
N ASP A 15 -44.62 11.21 -5.98
CA ASP A 15 -43.64 11.57 -7.02
C ASP A 15 -42.64 12.58 -6.51
N VAL A 16 -43.07 13.54 -5.70
CA VAL A 16 -42.16 14.53 -5.06
C VAL A 16 -41.22 13.83 -4.09
N ASN A 17 -41.74 12.96 -3.23
CA ASN A 17 -40.93 12.19 -2.29
C ASN A 17 -39.98 11.23 -3.02
N GLY A 18 -40.42 10.59 -4.09
CA GLY A 18 -39.58 9.70 -4.90
C GLY A 18 -38.41 10.45 -5.54
N ARG A 19 -38.65 11.65 -6.08
CA ARG A 19 -37.59 12.51 -6.62
C ARG A 19 -36.63 13.00 -5.53
N ALA A 20 -37.12 13.44 -4.41
CA ALA A 20 -36.28 13.89 -3.29
C ALA A 20 -35.34 12.77 -2.78
N ARG A 21 -35.86 11.55 -2.63
CA ARG A 21 -35.04 10.39 -2.26
C ARG A 21 -34.02 10.02 -3.33
N GLU A 22 -34.38 10.13 -4.60
CA GLU A 22 -33.44 9.88 -5.70
C GLU A 22 -32.35 10.94 -5.75
N ASP A 23 -32.68 12.21 -5.56
CA ASP A 23 -31.72 13.29 -5.50
C ASP A 23 -30.75 13.12 -4.32
N GLU A 24 -31.25 12.73 -3.14
CA GLU A 24 -30.41 12.42 -1.98
C GLU A 24 -29.49 11.24 -2.30
N ARG A 25 -29.99 10.16 -2.89
CA ARG A 25 -29.20 8.99 -3.27
C ARG A 25 -28.11 9.32 -4.30
N LEU A 26 -28.41 10.17 -5.27
CA LEU A 26 -27.45 10.59 -6.30
C LEU A 26 -26.38 11.55 -5.76
N ASN A 27 -26.69 12.29 -4.71
CA ASN A 27 -25.76 13.23 -4.07
C ASN A 27 -24.99 12.61 -2.89
N THR A 28 -25.31 11.37 -2.51
CA THR A 28 -24.58 10.63 -1.47
C THR A 28 -23.52 9.75 -2.14
N TRP A 29 -22.25 10.12 -1.98
CA TRP A 29 -21.13 9.39 -2.57
C TRP A 29 -20.69 8.26 -1.65
N GLY A 30 -20.32 7.15 -2.24
CA GLY A 30 -19.65 6.04 -1.58
C GLY A 30 -18.19 5.97 -2.00
N GLU A 31 -17.57 4.85 -1.72
CA GLU A 31 -16.21 4.54 -2.15
C GLU A 31 -16.14 4.38 -3.67
N ILE A 32 -15.18 5.06 -4.30
CA ILE A 32 -14.94 4.99 -5.75
C ILE A 32 -13.45 4.90 -6.06
N PRO A 33 -13.04 4.22 -7.15
CA PRO A 33 -11.65 4.21 -7.57
C PRO A 33 -11.26 5.60 -8.11
N GLY A 34 -10.02 5.99 -7.84
CA GLY A 34 -9.40 7.22 -8.33
C GLY A 34 -8.00 6.97 -8.86
N ARG A 35 -7.47 7.92 -9.62
CA ARG A 35 -6.09 7.92 -10.12
C ARG A 35 -5.43 9.23 -9.77
N ILE A 36 -4.22 9.16 -9.24
CA ILE A 36 -3.42 10.33 -8.92
C ILE A 36 -2.97 11.02 -10.20
N VAL A 37 -3.26 12.32 -10.30
CA VAL A 37 -2.79 13.20 -11.37
C VAL A 37 -1.50 13.90 -10.95
N SER A 38 -1.47 14.39 -9.71
CA SER A 38 -0.28 14.99 -9.10
C SER A 38 -0.34 14.86 -7.59
N ILE A 39 0.81 14.89 -6.93
CA ILE A 39 0.92 14.83 -5.47
C ILE A 39 1.83 15.94 -4.95
N ASP A 40 1.43 16.54 -3.84
CA ASP A 40 2.27 17.42 -3.03
C ASP A 40 2.69 16.66 -1.78
N TYR A 41 3.95 16.30 -1.70
CA TYR A 41 4.50 15.58 -0.55
C TYR A 41 4.62 16.41 0.73
N ALA A 42 4.70 17.75 0.59
CA ALA A 42 4.83 18.62 1.76
C ALA A 42 3.52 18.68 2.56
N THR A 43 2.41 18.71 1.86
CA THR A 43 1.07 18.72 2.47
C THR A 43 0.43 17.32 2.54
N GLN A 44 1.03 16.32 1.87
CA GLN A 44 0.46 14.97 1.70
C GLN A 44 -0.94 15.01 1.08
N THR A 45 -1.14 15.90 0.11
CA THR A 45 -2.37 16.01 -0.66
C THR A 45 -2.12 15.72 -2.15
N ALA A 46 -3.13 15.25 -2.83
CA ALA A 46 -3.06 14.93 -4.25
C ALA A 46 -4.21 15.55 -5.04
N THR A 47 -3.97 15.79 -6.33
CA THR A 47 -5.05 15.95 -7.30
C THR A 47 -5.40 14.56 -7.82
N VAL A 48 -6.66 14.18 -7.72
CA VAL A 48 -7.13 12.83 -8.05
C VAL A 48 -8.24 12.89 -9.08
N GLN A 49 -8.11 12.14 -10.16
CA GLN A 49 -9.16 11.90 -11.14
C GLN A 49 -10.02 10.73 -10.69
N PRO A 50 -11.31 10.92 -10.35
CA PRO A 50 -12.22 9.80 -10.11
C PRO A 50 -12.37 8.95 -11.38
N LEU A 51 -12.31 7.62 -11.24
CA LEU A 51 -12.43 6.71 -12.39
C LEU A 51 -13.87 6.25 -12.62
N TYR A 52 -14.79 6.56 -11.72
CA TYR A 52 -16.21 6.38 -11.95
C TYR A 52 -16.69 7.39 -13.01
N ARG A 53 -17.41 6.88 -14.02
CA ARG A 53 -17.94 7.68 -15.11
C ARG A 53 -19.48 7.60 -15.13
N PRO A 54 -20.17 8.59 -14.54
CA PRO A 54 -21.63 8.63 -14.60
C PRO A 54 -22.10 8.74 -16.04
N LYS A 55 -23.25 8.13 -16.33
CA LYS A 55 -23.89 8.25 -17.64
C LYS A 55 -24.97 9.32 -17.60
N PHE A 56 -24.80 10.32 -18.45
CA PHE A 56 -25.81 11.35 -18.70
C PHE A 56 -26.37 11.18 -20.12
N ASN A 57 -27.67 10.99 -20.25
CA ASN A 57 -28.33 10.69 -21.53
C ASN A 57 -27.66 9.54 -22.33
N GLY A 58 -27.20 8.50 -21.61
CA GLY A 58 -26.54 7.33 -22.22
C GLY A 58 -25.04 7.50 -22.50
N THR A 59 -24.51 8.70 -22.42
CA THR A 59 -23.08 9.01 -22.63
C THR A 59 -22.34 9.02 -21.29
N ALA A 60 -21.22 8.28 -21.19
CA ALA A 60 -20.35 8.33 -20.02
C ALA A 60 -19.54 9.62 -20.01
N ILE A 61 -19.57 10.34 -18.90
CA ILE A 61 -18.87 11.61 -18.70
C ILE A 61 -17.81 11.43 -17.63
N ASP A 62 -16.61 11.96 -17.85
CA ASP A 62 -15.57 11.99 -16.84
C ASP A 62 -15.95 12.98 -15.73
N MET A 63 -15.71 12.58 -14.49
CA MET A 63 -15.91 13.47 -13.35
C MET A 63 -14.79 14.53 -13.31
N PRO A 64 -15.03 15.69 -12.69
CA PRO A 64 -13.97 16.66 -12.48
C PRO A 64 -12.87 16.09 -11.59
N GLU A 65 -11.65 16.56 -11.77
CA GLU A 65 -10.54 16.27 -10.86
C GLU A 65 -10.82 16.85 -9.48
N LEU A 66 -10.51 16.06 -8.46
CA LEU A 66 -10.58 16.49 -7.06
C LEU A 66 -9.23 17.06 -6.65
N LEU A 67 -9.25 18.31 -6.20
CA LEU A 67 -8.04 19.03 -5.81
C LEU A 67 -7.79 18.89 -4.29
N GLN A 68 -6.53 18.86 -3.90
CA GLN A 68 -6.11 18.86 -2.49
C GLN A 68 -6.71 17.71 -1.66
N VAL A 69 -6.88 16.55 -2.28
CA VAL A 69 -7.39 15.36 -1.60
C VAL A 69 -6.33 14.84 -0.64
N PRO A 70 -6.62 14.71 0.68
CA PRO A 70 -5.67 14.16 1.64
C PRO A 70 -5.31 12.70 1.31
N VAL A 71 -4.01 12.39 1.25
CA VAL A 71 -3.52 11.02 1.02
C VAL A 71 -3.29 10.33 2.36
N ARG A 72 -3.91 9.18 2.54
CA ARG A 72 -3.86 8.42 3.79
C ARG A 72 -2.84 7.29 3.72
N PHE A 73 -1.74 7.46 4.47
CA PHE A 73 -0.74 6.44 4.72
C PHE A 73 -1.08 5.65 5.97
N THR A 74 -0.70 4.37 6.00
CA THR A 74 -0.84 3.54 7.20
C THR A 74 0.15 4.01 8.26
N ARG A 75 -0.36 4.50 9.40
CA ARG A 75 0.46 4.97 10.52
C ARG A 75 -0.17 4.72 11.87
N ALA A 76 0.66 4.43 12.87
CA ALA A 76 0.25 4.32 14.27
C ALA A 76 1.48 4.38 15.19
N GLY A 77 1.30 4.86 16.44
CA GLY A 77 2.36 4.84 17.46
C GLY A 77 3.65 5.57 17.09
N GLY A 78 3.56 6.59 16.23
CA GLY A 78 4.73 7.31 15.71
C GLY A 78 5.42 6.64 14.51
N GLY A 79 5.07 5.41 14.16
CA GLY A 79 5.54 4.73 12.95
C GLY A 79 4.60 4.93 11.77
N ALA A 80 5.13 4.85 10.54
CA ALA A 80 4.36 4.90 9.30
C ALA A 80 4.96 4.00 8.22
N VAL A 81 4.11 3.50 7.32
CA VAL A 81 4.52 2.89 6.06
C VAL A 81 4.23 3.90 4.97
N THR A 82 5.27 4.34 4.28
CA THR A 82 5.17 5.32 3.20
C THR A 82 5.55 4.69 1.87
N PHE A 83 4.86 5.10 0.81
CA PHE A 83 5.12 4.67 -0.55
C PHE A 83 5.57 5.87 -1.39
N PRO A 84 6.43 5.68 -2.40
CA PRO A 84 6.79 6.71 -3.37
C PRO A 84 5.64 6.90 -4.37
N VAL A 85 4.53 7.48 -3.90
CA VAL A 85 3.32 7.69 -4.69
C VAL A 85 3.61 8.61 -5.87
N ALA A 86 3.15 8.25 -7.07
CA ALA A 86 3.39 9.01 -8.29
C ALA A 86 2.10 9.26 -9.07
N ALA A 87 2.17 10.17 -10.04
CA ALA A 87 1.10 10.33 -11.02
C ALA A 87 0.87 9.03 -11.79
N GLY A 88 -0.37 8.62 -11.90
CA GLY A 88 -0.78 7.35 -12.51
C GLY A 88 -1.14 6.25 -11.52
N ASP A 89 -0.74 6.37 -10.26
CA ASP A 89 -1.09 5.41 -9.23
C ASP A 89 -2.59 5.43 -8.93
N ASN A 90 -3.17 4.26 -8.75
CA ASN A 90 -4.56 4.12 -8.38
C ASN A 90 -4.72 4.19 -6.85
N VAL A 91 -5.86 4.73 -6.44
CA VAL A 91 -6.24 4.90 -5.03
C VAL A 91 -7.72 4.61 -4.88
N THR A 92 -8.12 4.33 -3.65
CA THR A 92 -9.53 4.29 -3.29
C THR A 92 -9.93 5.62 -2.65
N LEU A 93 -10.89 6.31 -3.25
CA LEU A 93 -11.48 7.53 -2.72
C LEU A 93 -12.62 7.16 -1.77
N ARG A 94 -12.53 7.61 -0.51
CA ARG A 94 -13.56 7.40 0.52
C ARG A 94 -14.06 8.72 1.03
N PRO A 95 -15.38 8.98 0.96
CA PRO A 95 -15.95 10.22 1.49
C PRO A 95 -16.00 10.21 3.01
N GLN A 96 -15.77 11.36 3.60
CA GLN A 96 -16.06 11.55 5.00
C GLN A 96 -17.56 11.68 5.25
N MET A 97 -18.04 11.21 6.41
CA MET A 97 -19.46 11.27 6.77
C MET A 97 -19.96 12.72 6.88
N ARG A 98 -19.10 13.64 7.26
CA ARG A 98 -19.38 15.08 7.42
C ARG A 98 -18.25 15.89 6.82
N SER A 99 -18.47 17.20 6.63
CA SER A 99 -17.42 18.12 6.24
C SER A 99 -16.20 17.99 7.14
N SER A 100 -15.04 17.74 6.56
CA SER A 100 -13.76 17.56 7.25
C SER A 100 -12.78 18.71 7.04
N GLU A 101 -13.22 19.76 6.38
CA GLU A 101 -12.37 20.91 6.01
C GLU A 101 -11.68 21.56 7.23
N LEU A 102 -12.43 21.86 8.29
CA LEU A 102 -11.87 22.43 9.50
C LEU A 102 -10.96 21.46 10.25
N TYR A 103 -11.26 20.18 10.23
CA TYR A 103 -10.38 19.16 10.80
C TYR A 103 -9.00 19.15 10.12
N HIS A 104 -8.94 19.41 8.82
CA HIS A 104 -7.67 19.43 8.07
C HIS A 104 -6.94 20.78 8.14
N THR A 105 -7.65 21.87 8.41
CA THR A 105 -7.08 23.23 8.37
C THR A 105 -6.89 23.88 9.71
N ASP A 106 -7.75 23.61 10.69
CA ASP A 106 -7.79 24.33 11.95
C ASP A 106 -7.85 23.41 13.21
N ASP A 107 -7.81 22.10 13.01
CA ASP A 107 -7.84 21.08 14.08
C ASP A 107 -9.06 21.17 15.04
N ASP A 108 -10.08 21.93 14.68
CA ASP A 108 -11.31 22.08 15.48
C ASP A 108 -12.20 20.82 15.37
N GLY A 109 -12.15 20.13 14.25
CA GLY A 109 -12.95 18.94 13.99
C GLY A 109 -14.44 19.19 13.84
N ALA A 110 -14.90 20.44 13.93
CA ALA A 110 -16.29 20.81 13.72
C ALA A 110 -16.62 20.82 12.20
N PRO A 111 -17.80 20.34 11.79
CA PRO A 111 -18.19 20.43 10.38
C PRO A 111 -18.49 21.89 10.00
N SER A 112 -17.97 22.36 8.85
CA SER A 112 -18.22 23.71 8.36
C SER A 112 -19.66 23.90 7.86
N ASP A 113 -20.33 22.82 7.46
CA ASP A 113 -21.70 22.79 6.97
C ASP A 113 -22.38 21.44 7.22
N ALA A 114 -23.61 21.28 6.75
CA ALA A 114 -24.43 20.07 6.94
C ALA A 114 -24.23 18.99 5.88
N ARG A 115 -23.30 19.17 4.91
CA ARG A 115 -23.06 18.20 3.84
C ARG A 115 -22.60 16.86 4.41
N SER A 116 -22.98 15.77 3.72
CA SER A 116 -22.66 14.40 4.12
C SER A 116 -22.22 13.63 2.91
N PHE A 117 -21.16 12.80 3.07
CA PHE A 117 -20.65 11.92 2.01
C PHE A 117 -20.46 12.68 0.68
N ALA A 118 -19.92 13.90 0.79
CA ALA A 118 -19.75 14.78 -0.35
C ALA A 118 -18.47 14.46 -1.12
N LEU A 119 -18.50 14.72 -2.42
CA LEU A 119 -17.33 14.52 -3.29
C LEU A 119 -16.14 15.41 -2.88
N SER A 120 -16.41 16.58 -2.30
CA SER A 120 -15.38 17.51 -1.79
C SER A 120 -14.67 17.02 -0.51
N ASP A 121 -15.26 16.07 0.21
CA ASP A 121 -14.69 15.52 1.44
C ASP A 121 -14.13 14.11 1.24
N MET A 122 -13.63 13.82 0.04
CA MET A 122 -12.96 12.56 -0.27
C MET A 122 -11.54 12.55 0.29
N GLU A 123 -11.12 11.37 0.75
CA GLU A 123 -9.75 11.07 1.11
C GLU A 123 -9.23 9.93 0.22
N ALA A 124 -7.95 9.98 -0.16
CA ALA A 124 -7.31 8.98 -1.00
C ALA A 124 -6.57 7.94 -0.13
N PHE A 125 -7.01 6.69 -0.21
CA PHE A 125 -6.39 5.57 0.49
C PHE A 125 -5.50 4.77 -0.47
N LEU A 126 -4.28 4.48 -0.02
CA LEU A 126 -3.28 3.70 -0.76
C LEU A 126 -3.48 2.19 -0.52
N ASP A 127 -4.67 1.69 -0.74
CA ASP A 127 -5.06 0.30 -0.51
C ASP A 127 -5.43 -0.45 -1.79
N GLY A 128 -5.02 0.08 -2.93
CA GLY A 128 -5.28 -0.47 -4.24
C GLY A 128 -6.19 0.41 -5.09
N GLY A 129 -7.44 0.00 -5.33
CA GLY A 129 -8.32 0.65 -6.32
C GLY A 129 -8.05 0.17 -7.74
N GLU A 130 -7.19 -0.85 -7.87
CA GLU A 130 -6.86 -1.44 -9.16
C GLU A 130 -8.04 -2.23 -9.74
N SER A 131 -8.11 -2.24 -11.06
CA SER A 131 -9.06 -3.09 -11.78
C SER A 131 -8.71 -4.57 -11.62
N LEU A 132 -9.69 -5.45 -11.58
CA LEU A 132 -9.50 -6.90 -11.62
C LEU A 132 -8.76 -7.38 -12.88
N THR A 133 -8.65 -6.54 -13.91
CA THR A 133 -7.85 -6.81 -15.11
C THR A 133 -6.37 -6.46 -14.94
N ASN A 134 -5.99 -5.87 -13.82
CA ASN A 134 -4.62 -5.53 -13.48
C ASN A 134 -4.26 -6.08 -12.09
N PRO A 135 -4.20 -7.41 -11.91
CA PRO A 135 -3.83 -8.01 -10.64
C PRO A 135 -2.35 -7.77 -10.33
N ILE A 136 -1.98 -7.91 -9.06
CA ILE A 136 -0.58 -7.87 -8.64
C ILE A 136 0.19 -8.98 -9.38
N PRO A 137 1.20 -8.65 -10.20
CA PRO A 137 1.98 -9.66 -10.92
C PRO A 137 2.83 -10.49 -9.94
N ASN A 138 3.12 -11.74 -10.29
CA ASN A 138 3.96 -12.65 -9.51
C ASN A 138 3.56 -12.70 -8.03
N PHE A 139 2.25 -12.86 -7.77
CA PHE A 139 1.73 -12.94 -6.40
C PHE A 139 2.33 -14.15 -5.67
N ASP A 140 2.90 -13.94 -4.49
CA ASP A 140 3.44 -15.02 -3.65
C ASP A 140 2.30 -15.62 -2.82
N GLU A 141 1.85 -16.82 -3.17
CA GLU A 141 0.75 -17.51 -2.50
C GLU A 141 1.15 -18.16 -1.17
N ALA A 142 2.44 -18.32 -0.93
CA ALA A 142 2.97 -19.06 0.21
C ALA A 142 3.46 -18.15 1.34
N ASN A 143 3.88 -16.93 1.03
CA ASN A 143 4.57 -16.06 1.97
C ASN A 143 3.92 -14.68 2.06
N VAL A 144 4.02 -14.06 3.23
CA VAL A 144 3.76 -12.62 3.36
C VAL A 144 4.88 -11.88 2.63
N HIS A 145 4.54 -10.98 1.71
CA HIS A 145 5.49 -10.28 0.87
C HIS A 145 5.28 -8.76 0.92
N LEU A 146 6.24 -8.04 1.48
CA LEU A 146 6.35 -6.58 1.37
C LEU A 146 7.24 -6.26 0.17
N ARG A 147 6.63 -5.77 -0.91
CA ARG A 147 7.29 -5.53 -2.20
C ARG A 147 7.86 -4.13 -2.28
N PHE A 148 9.04 -4.01 -2.90
CA PHE A 148 9.67 -2.73 -3.25
C PHE A 148 9.68 -2.48 -4.76
N ALA A 149 9.42 -3.52 -5.56
CA ALA A 149 9.30 -3.46 -7.00
C ALA A 149 7.94 -4.02 -7.47
N PRO A 150 7.37 -3.53 -8.58
CA PRO A 150 6.05 -3.96 -9.07
C PRO A 150 5.98 -5.45 -9.39
N ASP A 151 7.05 -6.03 -9.91
CA ASP A 151 7.18 -7.46 -10.24
C ASP A 151 7.41 -8.36 -9.02
N GLY A 152 7.70 -7.77 -7.85
CA GLY A 152 7.98 -8.48 -6.61
C GLY A 152 9.38 -9.10 -6.56
N GLU A 153 10.31 -8.65 -7.39
CA GLU A 153 11.70 -9.11 -7.38
C GLU A 153 12.43 -8.69 -6.11
N PHE A 154 12.14 -7.47 -5.61
CA PHE A 154 12.76 -6.92 -4.41
C PHE A 154 11.73 -6.76 -3.29
N GLY A 155 12.17 -7.04 -2.06
CA GLY A 155 11.29 -6.90 -0.93
C GLY A 155 11.69 -7.72 0.29
N ILE A 156 10.74 -7.87 1.20
CA ILE A 156 10.88 -8.70 2.39
C ILE A 156 9.79 -9.76 2.32
N ARG A 157 10.18 -11.03 2.41
CA ARG A 157 9.24 -12.17 2.50
C ARG A 157 9.38 -12.87 3.82
N GLY A 158 8.26 -13.40 4.32
CA GLY A 158 8.22 -14.20 5.52
C GLY A 158 7.28 -15.38 5.40
N SER A 159 7.77 -16.60 5.70
CA SER A 159 6.97 -17.81 5.67
C SER A 159 6.36 -18.11 7.03
N ALA A 160 5.29 -18.91 7.05
CA ALA A 160 4.69 -19.43 8.28
C ALA A 160 5.64 -20.35 9.06
N ALA A 161 6.69 -20.87 8.42
CA ALA A 161 7.73 -21.68 9.08
C ALA A 161 8.81 -20.84 9.77
N GLY A 162 8.69 -19.49 9.77
CA GLY A 162 9.64 -18.57 10.39
C GLY A 162 10.88 -18.28 9.56
N GLN A 163 10.86 -18.60 8.27
CA GLN A 163 11.92 -18.23 7.33
C GLN A 163 11.68 -16.81 6.81
N ILE A 164 12.77 -16.08 6.57
CA ILE A 164 12.73 -14.68 6.10
C ILE A 164 13.69 -14.54 4.91
N ALA A 165 13.26 -13.81 3.89
CA ALA A 165 14.11 -13.32 2.80
C ALA A 165 14.10 -11.80 2.81
N ILE A 166 15.25 -11.17 2.62
CA ILE A 166 15.41 -9.75 2.34
C ILE A 166 16.16 -9.67 1.02
N GLU A 167 15.45 -9.32 -0.04
CA GLU A 167 15.93 -9.41 -1.41
C GLU A 167 16.22 -8.02 -1.97
N GLY A 168 17.41 -7.86 -2.53
CA GLY A 168 17.87 -6.69 -3.26
C GLY A 168 18.56 -7.10 -4.56
N SER A 169 19.16 -6.12 -5.27
CA SER A 169 19.82 -6.36 -6.57
C SER A 169 20.96 -7.39 -6.53
N GLU A 170 21.57 -7.60 -5.37
CA GLU A 170 22.67 -8.54 -5.17
C GLU A 170 22.22 -9.91 -4.64
N GLY A 171 20.90 -10.11 -4.47
CA GLY A 171 20.31 -11.33 -3.95
C GLY A 171 19.79 -11.23 -2.52
N ASN A 172 19.59 -12.39 -1.88
CA ASN A 172 19.09 -12.46 -0.50
C ASN A 172 20.22 -12.17 0.50
N ILE A 173 19.99 -11.24 1.42
CA ILE A 173 21.00 -10.85 2.43
C ILE A 173 21.44 -12.04 3.30
N TYR A 174 20.54 -13.00 3.60
CA TYR A 174 20.91 -14.17 4.38
C TYR A 174 21.87 -15.09 3.64
N ASP A 175 21.70 -15.25 2.31
CA ASP A 175 22.60 -16.05 1.49
C ASP A 175 23.98 -15.39 1.41
N LEU A 176 24.06 -14.08 1.30
CA LEU A 176 25.31 -13.33 1.32
C LEU A 176 26.01 -13.46 2.67
N LEU A 177 25.28 -13.40 3.78
CA LEU A 177 25.83 -13.62 5.12
C LEU A 177 26.33 -15.05 5.32
N VAL A 178 25.61 -16.04 4.78
CA VAL A 178 26.07 -17.44 4.79
C VAL A 178 27.38 -17.58 4.04
N GLN A 179 27.47 -17.03 2.83
CA GLN A 179 28.70 -17.07 2.01
C GLN A 179 29.87 -16.40 2.73
N ALA A 180 29.65 -15.25 3.34
CA ALA A 180 30.67 -14.56 4.12
C ALA A 180 31.17 -15.42 5.29
N ALA A 181 30.28 -16.01 6.06
CA ALA A 181 30.62 -16.88 7.19
C ALA A 181 31.36 -18.16 6.75
N GLU A 182 30.99 -18.73 5.60
CA GLU A 182 31.67 -19.89 5.03
C GLU A 182 33.09 -19.58 4.56
N LEU A 183 33.29 -18.42 3.89
CA LEU A 183 34.62 -17.97 3.48
C LEU A 183 35.53 -17.69 4.68
N GLU A 184 34.99 -17.09 5.75
CA GLU A 184 35.70 -16.89 7.00
C GLU A 184 36.08 -18.23 7.68
N ALA A 185 35.14 -19.17 7.73
CA ALA A 185 35.39 -20.52 8.27
C ALA A 185 36.50 -21.25 7.52
N GLU A 186 36.49 -21.17 6.17
CA GLU A 186 37.55 -21.72 5.32
C GLU A 186 38.91 -21.04 5.59
N GLY A 187 38.91 -19.71 5.71
CA GLY A 187 40.13 -18.96 6.04
C GLY A 187 40.74 -19.38 7.38
N PHE A 188 39.92 -19.51 8.44
CA PHE A 188 40.39 -19.99 9.74
C PHE A 188 40.83 -21.44 9.71
N SER A 189 40.21 -22.30 8.92
CA SER A 189 40.63 -23.70 8.73
C SER A 189 42.04 -23.76 8.09
N LYS A 190 42.29 -22.95 7.05
CA LYS A 190 43.62 -22.86 6.43
C LYS A 190 44.68 -22.35 7.41
N LEU A 191 44.39 -21.27 8.14
CA LEU A 191 45.29 -20.74 9.18
C LEU A 191 45.57 -21.79 10.26
N GLY A 192 44.56 -22.59 10.66
CA GLY A 192 44.73 -23.66 11.61
C GLY A 192 45.71 -24.77 11.18
N THR A 193 45.87 -24.99 9.87
CA THR A 193 46.84 -25.96 9.33
C THR A 193 48.28 -25.42 9.29
N GLU A 194 48.46 -24.12 9.16
CA GLU A 194 49.77 -23.45 8.99
C GLU A 194 50.36 -22.89 10.28
N ALA A 195 49.56 -22.68 11.32
CA ALA A 195 49.95 -22.07 12.58
C ALA A 195 50.69 -23.00 13.55
N THR A 196 51.30 -22.44 14.62
CA THR A 196 51.84 -23.18 15.77
C THR A 196 50.71 -23.90 16.51
N LEU A 197 51.05 -24.98 17.23
CA LEU A 197 50.09 -25.89 17.90
C LEU A 197 49.05 -25.14 18.75
N THR A 198 49.44 -24.11 19.47
CA THR A 198 48.56 -23.33 20.35
C THR A 198 47.55 -22.50 19.54
N HIS A 199 47.92 -21.99 18.39
CA HIS A 199 47.02 -21.20 17.51
C HIS A 199 46.11 -22.12 16.70
N ARG A 200 46.54 -23.30 16.33
CA ARG A 200 45.75 -24.28 15.55
C ARG A 200 44.42 -24.61 16.24
N VAL A 201 44.44 -24.89 17.56
CA VAL A 201 43.24 -25.22 18.34
C VAL A 201 42.24 -24.05 18.26
N ARG A 202 42.72 -22.83 18.51
CA ARG A 202 41.86 -21.63 18.50
C ARG A 202 41.26 -21.35 17.14
N TYR A 203 42.04 -21.47 16.05
CA TYR A 203 41.51 -21.30 14.69
C TYR A 203 40.50 -22.39 14.30
N ALA A 204 40.70 -23.63 14.69
CA ALA A 204 39.74 -24.72 14.50
C ALA A 204 38.42 -24.49 15.25
N GLU A 205 38.48 -23.95 16.47
CA GLU A 205 37.29 -23.60 17.27
C GLU A 205 36.48 -22.47 16.60
N ILE A 206 37.16 -21.41 16.11
CA ILE A 206 36.51 -20.30 15.39
C ILE A 206 35.86 -20.79 14.09
N GLY A 207 36.57 -21.58 13.29
CA GLY A 207 36.03 -22.15 12.06
C GLY A 207 34.79 -23.02 12.31
N ALA A 208 34.81 -23.86 13.37
CA ALA A 208 33.66 -24.64 13.74
C ALA A 208 32.45 -23.76 14.18
N ALA A 209 32.71 -22.69 14.95
CA ALA A 209 31.65 -21.77 15.38
C ALA A 209 31.02 -21.04 14.17
N LEU A 210 31.82 -20.58 13.22
CA LEU A 210 31.34 -19.95 11.97
C LEU A 210 30.50 -20.92 11.12
N THR A 211 30.90 -22.17 11.02
CA THR A 211 30.12 -23.22 10.33
C THR A 211 28.75 -23.44 10.99
N ILE A 212 28.68 -23.39 12.32
CA ILE A 212 27.41 -23.47 13.05
C ILE A 212 26.54 -22.24 12.76
N ILE A 213 27.14 -21.04 12.73
CA ILE A 213 26.43 -19.79 12.44
C ILE A 213 25.87 -19.82 11.01
N SER A 214 26.68 -20.21 10.02
CA SER A 214 26.22 -20.32 8.63
C SER A 214 25.05 -21.29 8.47
N GLY A 215 25.09 -22.42 9.20
CA GLY A 215 23.99 -23.37 9.23
C GLY A 215 22.69 -22.79 9.82
N LYS A 216 22.80 -21.98 10.87
CA LYS A 216 21.63 -21.29 11.45
C LYS A 216 21.06 -20.23 10.49
N LEU A 217 21.92 -19.42 9.87
CA LEU A 217 21.51 -18.41 8.87
C LEU A 217 20.80 -19.08 7.69
N ARG A 218 21.35 -20.18 7.18
CA ARG A 218 20.73 -20.94 6.09
C ARG A 218 19.36 -21.52 6.48
N GLY A 219 19.19 -21.96 7.73
CA GLY A 219 17.89 -22.42 8.22
C GLY A 219 16.84 -21.32 8.40
N MET A 220 17.26 -20.04 8.47
CA MET A 220 16.37 -18.88 8.54
C MET A 220 16.09 -18.26 7.18
N ALA A 221 16.89 -18.57 6.15
CA ALA A 221 16.67 -18.11 4.79
C ALA A 221 15.42 -18.78 4.16
N LEU A 222 14.67 -18.02 3.40
CA LEU A 222 13.49 -18.46 2.66
C LEU A 222 13.91 -19.06 1.32
#